data_88c37a759e16c5dfbab607be91a080e6
#
_entry.id   88c37a759e16c5dfbab607be91a080e6
#
_cell.length_a   1.000
_cell.length_b   1.000
_cell.length_c   1.000
_cell.angle_alpha   90.00
_cell.angle_beta   90.00
_cell.angle_gamma   90.00
#
_symmetry.space_group_name_H-M   'P 1'
#
loop_
_entity.id
_entity.type
_entity.pdbx_description
1 polymer ?
#
loop_
_entity_poly.entity_id
_entity_poly.type
_entity_poly.pdbx_seq_one_letter_code
_entity_poly.pdbx_strand_id
1 'polypeptide(L)'
;KFQIAGFLHWGYNFWNSGLSRQRLNPWQVTDGNGAFPGGDPFSVYPGPEGPVQSLRMKVFHHGLQDLRALELAQALTGRDVGPEVLPGYGEMTFAQYPQGAEELLAARERLNALVESASC
;
A
#
# COMPACT_ATOMS: atom_id res chain seq x y z
N LYS A 1 10.96 -7.80 7.70
CA LYS A 1 10.64 -9.14 8.22
C LYS A 1 10.04 -10.06 7.16
N PHE A 2 9.08 -9.60 6.35
CA PHE A 2 8.36 -10.48 5.43
C PHE A 2 9.02 -10.65 4.05
N GLN A 3 10.05 -9.87 3.71
CA GLN A 3 10.79 -9.93 2.43
C GLN A 3 9.84 -10.21 1.24
N ILE A 4 8.79 -9.39 1.13
CA ILE A 4 7.75 -9.57 0.14
C ILE A 4 8.34 -9.35 -1.25
N ALA A 5 8.40 -10.40 -2.06
CA ALA A 5 8.90 -10.35 -3.43
C ALA A 5 7.83 -9.91 -4.44
N GLY A 6 6.56 -9.91 -4.05
CA GLY A 6 5.47 -9.52 -4.93
C GLY A 6 4.14 -9.42 -4.21
N PHE A 7 3.21 -8.75 -4.84
CA PHE A 7 1.84 -8.59 -4.37
C PHE A 7 0.88 -8.79 -5.54
N LEU A 8 -0.14 -9.61 -5.33
CA LEU A 8 -1.22 -9.80 -6.27
C LEU A 8 -2.54 -9.37 -5.62
N HIS A 9 -3.22 -8.41 -6.24
CA HIS A 9 -4.60 -8.08 -5.91
C HIS A 9 -5.51 -8.59 -7.03
N TRP A 10 -6.56 -9.33 -6.67
CA TRP A 10 -7.44 -9.98 -7.64
C TRP A 10 -8.27 -8.99 -8.46
N GLY A 11 -8.64 -7.85 -7.84
CA GLY A 11 -9.57 -6.86 -8.38
C GLY A 11 -8.86 -5.58 -8.85
N TYR A 12 -8.39 -5.52 -10.09
CA TYR A 12 -7.90 -4.28 -10.67
C TYR A 12 -9.05 -3.39 -11.16
N ASN A 13 -9.98 -3.97 -11.91
CA ASN A 13 -11.11 -3.27 -12.54
C ASN A 13 -12.37 -4.16 -12.61
N PHE A 14 -12.64 -4.91 -11.56
CA PHE A 14 -13.81 -5.77 -11.51
C PHE A 14 -15.07 -4.94 -11.19
N TRP A 15 -15.67 -4.37 -12.23
CA TRP A 15 -16.87 -3.55 -12.14
C TRP A 15 -18.13 -4.37 -12.37
N ASN A 16 -18.27 -5.46 -11.62
CA ASN A 16 -19.38 -6.37 -11.71
C ASN A 16 -19.92 -6.73 -10.31
N SER A 17 -21.15 -7.21 -10.27
CA SER A 17 -21.69 -7.85 -9.07
C SER A 17 -21.01 -9.18 -8.77
N GLY A 18 -21.21 -9.71 -7.59
CA GLY A 18 -20.78 -11.06 -7.23
C GLY A 18 -21.16 -12.07 -8.31
N LEU A 19 -20.25 -13.02 -8.61
CA LEU A 19 -20.36 -13.99 -9.69
C LEU A 19 -20.53 -13.38 -11.10
N SER A 20 -20.15 -12.12 -11.28
CA SER A 20 -20.24 -11.40 -12.58
C SER A 20 -21.63 -11.43 -13.24
N ARG A 21 -22.69 -11.46 -12.43
CA ARG A 21 -24.06 -11.55 -12.94
C ARG A 21 -24.53 -10.31 -13.68
N GLN A 22 -24.05 -9.14 -13.29
CA GLN A 22 -24.37 -7.87 -13.93
C GLN A 22 -23.23 -6.88 -13.83
N ARG A 23 -23.09 -6.00 -14.81
CA ARG A 23 -22.16 -4.89 -14.78
C ARG A 23 -22.67 -3.81 -13.84
N LEU A 24 -21.79 -3.22 -13.04
CA LEU A 24 -22.10 -2.14 -12.09
C LEU A 24 -21.39 -0.85 -12.50
N ASN A 25 -21.95 0.26 -12.07
CA ASN A 25 -21.27 1.55 -12.16
C ASN A 25 -20.39 1.71 -10.89
N PRO A 26 -19.06 1.63 -10.98
CA PRO A 26 -18.18 1.68 -9.82
C PRO A 26 -18.16 3.05 -9.12
N TRP A 27 -18.66 4.09 -9.77
CA TRP A 27 -18.83 5.40 -9.15
C TRP A 27 -20.00 5.46 -8.16
N GLN A 28 -20.92 4.50 -8.23
CA GLN A 28 -22.10 4.40 -7.37
C GLN A 28 -22.07 3.20 -6.45
N VAL A 29 -21.48 2.08 -6.91
CA VAL A 29 -21.44 0.81 -6.17
C VAL A 29 -20.01 0.32 -6.09
N THR A 30 -19.45 0.32 -4.88
CA THR A 30 -18.03 0.01 -4.65
C THR A 30 -17.75 -1.37 -4.08
N ASP A 31 -18.80 -2.12 -3.73
CA ASP A 31 -18.75 -3.38 -2.98
C ASP A 31 -19.22 -4.61 -3.79
N GLY A 32 -19.33 -4.47 -5.11
CA GLY A 32 -19.86 -5.54 -5.96
C GLY A 32 -21.32 -5.90 -5.68
N ASN A 33 -22.12 -4.94 -5.22
CA ASN A 33 -23.50 -5.11 -4.78
C ASN A 33 -23.62 -6.01 -3.54
N GLY A 34 -22.83 -5.70 -2.51
CA GLY A 34 -22.81 -6.42 -1.23
C GLY A 34 -21.99 -7.73 -1.26
N ALA A 35 -21.28 -8.02 -2.34
CA ALA A 35 -20.49 -9.26 -2.46
C ALA A 35 -19.07 -9.14 -1.87
N PHE A 36 -18.55 -7.93 -1.71
CA PHE A 36 -17.17 -7.65 -1.29
C PHE A 36 -17.10 -6.48 -0.32
N PRO A 37 -16.02 -6.32 0.43
CA PRO A 37 -15.74 -5.08 1.14
C PRO A 37 -15.69 -3.89 0.19
N GLY A 38 -16.16 -2.72 0.63
CA GLY A 38 -16.21 -1.52 -0.19
C GLY A 38 -14.84 -1.13 -0.76
N GLY A 39 -14.74 -1.08 -2.09
CA GLY A 39 -13.52 -0.77 -2.82
C GLY A 39 -12.57 -1.93 -3.09
N ASP A 40 -12.83 -3.11 -2.53
CA ASP A 40 -12.02 -4.31 -2.78
C ASP A 40 -12.05 -4.79 -4.25
N PRO A 41 -13.20 -4.73 -4.97
CA PRO A 41 -13.28 -5.25 -6.33
C PRO A 41 -12.44 -4.51 -7.36
N PHE A 42 -11.98 -3.29 -7.10
CA PHE A 42 -11.25 -2.53 -8.10
C PHE A 42 -10.31 -1.47 -7.50
N SER A 43 -9.19 -1.26 -8.18
CA SER A 43 -8.20 -0.22 -7.85
C SER A 43 -8.30 1.01 -8.75
N VAL A 44 -9.04 0.92 -9.86
CA VAL A 44 -9.25 2.01 -10.82
C VAL A 44 -10.73 2.16 -11.18
N TYR A 45 -11.09 3.38 -11.56
CA TYR A 45 -12.41 3.73 -12.05
C TYR A 45 -12.40 3.91 -13.57
N PRO A 46 -13.50 3.69 -14.28
CA PRO A 46 -13.59 4.01 -15.69
C PRO A 46 -13.61 5.52 -15.90
N GLY A 47 -12.75 6.03 -16.75
CA GLY A 47 -12.74 7.42 -17.18
C GLY A 47 -12.87 7.54 -18.70
N PRO A 48 -13.19 8.73 -19.23
CA PRO A 48 -13.38 8.94 -20.67
C PRO A 48 -12.10 8.77 -21.49
N GLU A 49 -10.95 9.08 -20.90
CA GLU A 49 -9.64 9.00 -21.54
C GLU A 49 -8.79 7.81 -21.03
N GLY A 50 -9.37 6.94 -20.22
CA GLY A 50 -8.69 5.80 -19.63
C GLY A 50 -8.99 5.61 -18.15
N PRO A 51 -8.29 4.69 -17.47
CA PRO A 51 -8.55 4.37 -16.07
C PRO A 51 -8.15 5.53 -15.13
N VAL A 52 -9.05 5.89 -14.23
CA VAL A 52 -8.81 6.86 -13.16
C VAL A 52 -8.36 6.10 -11.90
N GLN A 53 -7.20 6.42 -11.38
CA GLN A 53 -6.65 5.77 -10.19
C GLN A 53 -7.46 6.12 -8.94
N SER A 54 -7.76 5.11 -8.12
CA SER A 54 -8.33 5.32 -6.80
C SER A 54 -7.28 5.80 -5.79
N LEU A 55 -7.73 6.35 -4.65
CA LEU A 55 -6.83 6.62 -3.51
C LEU A 55 -6.14 5.35 -3.02
N ARG A 56 -6.83 4.21 -3.03
CA ARG A 56 -6.24 2.91 -2.67
C ARG A 56 -5.02 2.58 -3.54
N MET A 57 -5.13 2.78 -4.85
CA MET A 57 -4.02 2.58 -5.79
C MET A 57 -2.85 3.53 -5.49
N LYS A 58 -3.14 4.78 -5.16
CA LYS A 58 -2.12 5.77 -4.79
C LYS A 58 -1.40 5.40 -3.49
N VAL A 59 -2.15 5.05 -2.45
CA VAL A 59 -1.59 4.64 -1.15
C VAL A 59 -0.74 3.38 -1.30
N PHE A 60 -1.20 2.41 -2.08
CA PHE A 60 -0.43 1.21 -2.37
C PHE A 60 0.89 1.53 -3.09
N HIS A 61 0.86 2.42 -4.07
CA HIS A 61 2.08 2.89 -4.76
C HIS A 61 3.07 3.54 -3.78
N HIS A 62 2.60 4.39 -2.87
CA HIS A 62 3.45 4.98 -1.83
C HIS A 62 4.05 3.94 -0.90
N GLY A 63 3.29 2.92 -0.50
CA GLY A 63 3.80 1.81 0.30
C GLY A 63 4.91 1.02 -0.39
N LEU A 64 4.83 0.84 -1.71
CA LEU A 64 5.92 0.23 -2.49
C LEU A 64 7.17 1.11 -2.55
N GLN A 65 7.01 2.44 -2.59
CA GLN A 65 8.14 3.36 -2.52
C GLN A 65 8.81 3.30 -1.14
N ASP A 66 8.02 3.25 -0.06
CA ASP A 66 8.55 3.09 1.31
C ASP A 66 9.32 1.78 1.47
N LEU A 67 8.81 0.68 0.92
CA LEU A 67 9.51 -0.60 0.93
C LEU A 67 10.88 -0.52 0.22
N ARG A 68 10.92 0.08 -0.97
CA ARG A 68 12.19 0.26 -1.70
C ARG A 68 13.19 1.15 -0.98
N ALA A 69 12.70 2.20 -0.33
CA ALA A 69 13.55 3.07 0.48
C ALA A 69 14.13 2.33 1.70
N LEU A 70 13.32 1.47 2.32
CA LEU A 70 13.76 0.60 3.42
C LEU A 70 14.85 -0.38 2.96
N GLU A 71 14.63 -1.05 1.83
CA GLU A 71 15.61 -1.96 1.23
C GLU A 71 16.93 -1.24 0.90
N LEU A 72 16.83 -0.03 0.35
CA LEU A 72 18.01 0.81 0.08
C LEU A 72 18.75 1.17 1.37
N ALA A 73 18.06 1.63 2.40
CA ALA A 73 18.66 1.97 3.68
C ALA A 73 19.36 0.76 4.33
N GLN A 74 18.76 -0.43 4.26
CA GLN A 74 19.36 -1.67 4.73
C GLN A 74 20.63 -2.05 3.92
N ALA A 75 20.58 -1.87 2.61
CA ALA A 75 21.73 -2.14 1.74
C ALA A 75 22.91 -1.19 2.01
N LEU A 76 22.63 0.10 2.19
CA LEU A 76 23.63 1.12 2.47
C LEU A 76 24.25 0.96 3.87
N THR A 77 23.46 0.62 4.86
CA THR A 77 23.92 0.52 6.27
C THR A 77 24.44 -0.86 6.65
N GLY A 78 24.15 -1.88 5.86
CA GLY A 78 24.51 -3.28 6.16
C GLY A 78 23.77 -3.90 7.34
N ARG A 79 22.70 -3.27 7.84
CA ARG A 79 21.94 -3.71 9.03
C ARG A 79 20.44 -3.57 8.85
N ASP A 80 19.67 -4.26 9.71
CA ASP A 80 18.22 -4.05 9.79
C ASP A 80 17.93 -2.69 10.45
N VAL A 81 17.31 -1.80 9.69
CA VAL A 81 16.92 -0.45 10.13
C VAL A 81 15.44 -0.38 10.59
N GLY A 82 14.71 -1.47 10.49
CA GLY A 82 13.29 -1.52 10.87
C GLY A 82 13.00 -1.00 12.28
N PRO A 83 13.72 -1.43 13.32
CA PRO A 83 13.53 -0.93 14.69
C PRO A 83 13.81 0.57 14.87
N GLU A 84 14.67 1.14 14.05
CA GLU A 84 15.01 2.56 14.07
C GLU A 84 13.97 3.40 13.33
N VAL A 85 13.47 2.88 12.23
CA VAL A 85 12.42 3.54 11.42
C VAL A 85 11.07 3.53 12.12
N LEU A 86 10.73 2.42 12.77
CA LEU A 86 9.48 2.22 13.51
C LEU A 86 9.76 1.83 14.97
N PRO A 87 10.25 2.76 15.80
CA PRO A 87 10.51 2.48 17.20
C PRO A 87 9.21 2.17 17.95
N GLY A 88 9.25 1.16 18.82
CA GLY A 88 8.06 0.71 19.57
C GLY A 88 7.23 -0.36 18.86
N TYR A 89 7.45 -0.57 17.58
CA TYR A 89 6.89 -1.70 16.83
C TYR A 89 7.95 -2.80 16.76
N GLY A 90 7.92 -3.75 17.69
CA GLY A 90 8.81 -4.90 17.66
C GLY A 90 8.53 -5.80 16.45
N GLU A 91 7.86 -6.89 16.65
CA GLU A 91 7.41 -7.75 15.58
C GLU A 91 6.06 -7.29 15.04
N MET A 92 6.01 -6.61 13.88
CA MET A 92 4.76 -6.25 13.22
C MET A 92 4.00 -7.50 12.78
N THR A 93 2.69 -7.49 13.01
CA THR A 93 1.77 -8.54 12.59
C THR A 93 0.63 -7.90 11.77
N PHE A 94 -0.28 -8.71 11.25
CA PHE A 94 -1.48 -8.20 10.58
C PHE A 94 -2.42 -7.41 11.52
N ALA A 95 -2.30 -7.58 12.83
CA ALA A 95 -3.09 -6.87 13.84
C ALA A 95 -2.32 -5.76 14.56
N GLN A 96 -0.98 -5.75 14.47
CA GLN A 96 -0.11 -4.79 15.14
C GLN A 96 0.79 -4.10 14.12
N TYR A 97 0.40 -2.91 13.71
CA TYR A 97 1.10 -2.07 12.75
C TYR A 97 0.74 -0.60 12.98
N PRO A 98 1.52 0.36 12.50
CA PRO A 98 1.18 1.77 12.56
C PRO A 98 -0.14 2.06 11.86
N GLN A 99 -1.10 2.65 12.56
CA GLN A 99 -2.42 2.99 12.01
C GLN A 99 -2.59 4.50 11.79
N GLY A 100 -1.74 5.31 12.42
CA GLY A 100 -1.76 6.76 12.32
C GLY A 100 -0.96 7.28 11.13
N ALA A 101 -1.50 8.27 10.41
CA ALA A 101 -0.78 8.92 9.31
C ALA A 101 0.50 9.60 9.80
N GLU A 102 0.48 10.22 10.98
CA GLU A 102 1.63 10.89 11.59
C GLU A 102 2.78 9.92 11.87
N GLU A 103 2.48 8.71 12.34
CA GLU A 103 3.49 7.67 12.58
C GLU A 103 4.16 7.23 11.28
N LEU A 104 3.38 7.06 10.21
CA LEU A 104 3.90 6.70 8.90
C LEU A 104 4.75 7.82 8.28
N LEU A 105 4.34 9.07 8.44
CA LEU A 105 5.13 10.22 7.97
C LEU A 105 6.44 10.34 8.76
N ALA A 106 6.40 10.20 10.07
CA ALA A 106 7.62 10.21 10.90
C ALA A 106 8.56 9.03 10.56
N ALA A 107 8.01 7.86 10.23
CA ALA A 107 8.81 6.73 9.77
C ALA A 107 9.51 7.05 8.43
N ARG A 108 8.83 7.71 7.49
CA ARG A 108 9.44 8.18 6.23
C ARG A 108 10.55 9.18 6.45
N GLU A 109 10.37 10.16 7.33
CA GLU A 109 11.40 11.14 7.66
C GLU A 109 12.66 10.47 8.21
N ARG A 110 12.50 9.54 9.16
CA ARG A 110 13.63 8.76 9.69
C ARG A 110 14.33 7.94 8.60
N LEU A 111 13.53 7.30 7.74
CA LEU A 111 14.06 6.49 6.65
C LEU A 111 14.85 7.33 5.64
N ASN A 112 14.34 8.50 5.26
CA ASN A 112 15.03 9.44 4.38
C ASN A 112 16.34 9.92 5.00
N ALA A 113 16.32 10.30 6.29
CA ALA A 113 17.53 10.71 7.01
C ALA A 113 18.61 9.62 7.04
N LEU A 114 18.21 8.35 7.21
CA LEU A 114 19.12 7.21 7.15
C LEU A 114 19.75 7.05 5.77
N VAL A 115 18.95 7.13 4.71
CA VAL A 115 19.46 7.03 3.33
C VAL A 115 20.42 8.18 3.01
N GLU A 116 20.05 9.40 3.36
CA GLU A 116 20.90 10.59 3.16
C GLU A 116 22.24 10.45 3.90
N SER A 117 22.21 10.09 5.17
CA SER A 117 23.41 9.96 6.00
C SER A 117 24.35 8.82 5.55
N ALA A 118 23.79 7.75 4.98
CA ALA A 118 24.56 6.61 4.49
C ALA A 118 25.06 6.77 3.05
N SER A 119 24.59 7.80 2.34
CA SER A 119 24.98 8.09 0.94
C SER A 119 26.13 9.09 0.82
N CYS A 120 26.52 9.71 1.94
CA CYS A 120 27.67 10.63 2.04
C CYS A 120 28.95 9.88 2.44
#